data_41a820399b8b5b5e904f1645e7ba2187
#
_entry.id   41a820399b8b5b5e904f1645e7ba2187
#
_cell.length_a   1.000
_cell.length_b   1.000
_cell.length_c   1.000
_cell.angle_alpha   90.00
_cell.angle_beta   90.00
_cell.angle_gamma   90.00
#
_symmetry.space_group_name_H-M   'P 1'
#
loop_
_entity.id
_entity.type
_entity.pdbx_description
1 polymer ?
#
loop_
_entity_poly.entity_id
_entity_poly.type
_entity_poly.pdbx_seq_one_letter_code
_entity_poly.pdbx_strand_id
1 'polypeptide(L)'
;MRFRALRFLLCPCMMALCLVVATQCRRSGGEGNTAPQTEPPWTLTLAAPIDHLDVVAREPMIVEHPDGTLFVGGFGASYIGEKRMDVPTLWKSRDGGKSWSLVNVGTEAGGPGSGNSDMDLAVSPDGTLYFVSLLFNAEKWEGIQVSIGVSKDGGATWKWTLLSKTRFDDRPWVEVAPDGTAHVIWNDGSGVCHAVSQDGGLTWTERERIHPQGGSSHLAIGPKGEVAVRVTPASASYNKYEEGVDLIAVSTDGGITWHKHAAPGAQKWVRAASYTDSVPRWVEPVAWDERGSLYSFWTGLKEIWLARSLDQGATWTTWKLAETPEVAYFPYLVARGRGELAATWFSGRPEVLQAHVARIDVDEGDVPPRMVESQPFEPDCWRQSRSPDEPLSRDTAGEYLPVCFLRRGGLAVVSPLINWREKRFGFSLWKLEERRG
;
A
#
# COMPACT_ATOMS: atom_id res chain seq x y z
N MET A 1 -53.51 -7.41 5.67
CA MET A 1 -54.78 -7.04 4.96
C MET A 1 -54.47 -6.70 3.50
N ARG A 2 -55.02 -7.53 2.61
CA ARG A 2 -55.33 -7.37 1.20
C ARG A 2 -54.23 -6.98 0.21
N PHE A 3 -53.83 -8.00 -0.53
CA PHE A 3 -53.22 -7.99 -1.88
C PHE A 3 -54.11 -7.25 -2.89
N ARG A 4 -53.48 -6.54 -3.84
CA ARG A 4 -54.05 -6.32 -5.18
C ARG A 4 -52.99 -6.53 -6.23
N ALA A 5 -53.18 -7.61 -6.97
CA ALA A 5 -52.53 -7.88 -8.25
C ALA A 5 -53.11 -7.00 -9.35
N LEU A 6 -52.29 -6.52 -10.26
CA LEU A 6 -52.76 -5.96 -11.52
C LEU A 6 -52.12 -6.72 -12.67
N ARG A 7 -53.02 -7.16 -13.56
CA ARG A 7 -52.80 -8.05 -14.69
C ARG A 7 -52.26 -7.30 -15.91
N PHE A 8 -51.44 -7.99 -16.66
CA PHE A 8 -50.97 -7.68 -18.01
C PHE A 8 -52.09 -7.55 -19.02
N LEU A 9 -51.91 -6.63 -19.98
CA LEU A 9 -52.54 -6.66 -21.29
C LEU A 9 -51.47 -6.66 -22.36
N LEU A 10 -51.43 -7.74 -23.10
CA LEU A 10 -50.72 -7.93 -24.35
C LEU A 10 -51.46 -7.26 -25.49
N CYS A 11 -50.78 -6.60 -26.40
CA CYS A 11 -51.28 -6.34 -27.74
C CYS A 11 -50.15 -6.57 -28.76
N PRO A 12 -50.42 -7.24 -29.88
CA PRO A 12 -49.40 -7.70 -30.80
C PRO A 12 -49.32 -6.88 -32.12
N CYS A 13 -48.24 -7.18 -32.86
CA CYS A 13 -48.03 -6.96 -34.29
C CYS A 13 -47.68 -5.56 -34.81
N MET A 14 -46.42 -5.45 -35.27
CA MET A 14 -46.20 -5.09 -36.68
C MET A 14 -44.81 -5.57 -37.14
N MET A 15 -44.82 -6.53 -38.08
CA MET A 15 -43.66 -6.90 -38.91
C MET A 15 -43.34 -5.75 -39.87
N ALA A 16 -42.11 -5.28 -39.84
CA ALA A 16 -41.55 -4.51 -40.95
C ALA A 16 -40.30 -5.24 -41.48
N LEU A 17 -40.44 -5.67 -42.71
CA LEU A 17 -39.45 -6.33 -43.55
C LEU A 17 -38.39 -5.28 -43.96
N CYS A 18 -37.15 -5.36 -43.49
CA CYS A 18 -36.04 -4.61 -44.05
C CYS A 18 -35.07 -5.54 -44.75
N LEU A 19 -34.91 -5.31 -46.06
CA LEU A 19 -33.92 -5.96 -46.91
C LEU A 19 -32.51 -5.80 -46.38
N VAL A 20 -31.81 -6.93 -46.23
CA VAL A 20 -30.37 -6.98 -45.96
C VAL A 20 -29.62 -6.86 -47.29
N VAL A 21 -28.98 -5.73 -47.49
CA VAL A 21 -27.92 -5.59 -48.51
C VAL A 21 -26.62 -6.08 -47.88
N ALA A 22 -26.20 -7.27 -48.27
CA ALA A 22 -24.91 -7.84 -47.87
C ALA A 22 -23.78 -7.16 -48.63
N THR A 23 -23.12 -6.21 -47.99
CA THR A 23 -21.82 -5.70 -48.45
C THR A 23 -20.75 -6.60 -47.90
N GLN A 24 -20.12 -7.41 -48.74
CA GLN A 24 -18.95 -8.20 -48.41
C GLN A 24 -17.75 -7.27 -48.13
N CYS A 25 -17.48 -6.98 -46.86
CA CYS A 25 -16.19 -6.50 -46.46
C CYS A 25 -15.23 -7.68 -46.38
N ARG A 26 -14.29 -7.75 -47.29
CA ARG A 26 -13.11 -8.62 -47.21
C ARG A 26 -12.40 -8.32 -45.88
N ARG A 27 -12.39 -9.27 -44.95
CA ARG A 27 -11.47 -9.30 -43.86
C ARG A 27 -10.06 -9.53 -44.42
N SER A 28 -9.24 -8.50 -44.48
CA SER A 28 -7.81 -8.66 -44.54
C SER A 28 -7.40 -9.26 -43.20
N GLY A 29 -6.98 -10.53 -43.19
CA GLY A 29 -6.35 -11.17 -42.07
C GLY A 29 -5.01 -10.47 -41.81
N GLY A 30 -4.98 -9.55 -40.88
CA GLY A 30 -3.77 -9.11 -40.24
C GLY A 30 -3.32 -10.25 -39.33
N GLU A 31 -2.36 -11.05 -39.77
CA GLU A 31 -1.57 -11.87 -38.87
C GLU A 31 -0.94 -10.92 -37.87
N GLY A 32 -1.41 -10.98 -36.62
CA GLY A 32 -0.80 -10.32 -35.50
C GLY A 32 0.61 -10.84 -35.38
N ASN A 33 1.56 -10.01 -35.76
CA ASN A 33 2.98 -10.26 -35.56
C ASN A 33 3.22 -10.17 -34.04
N THR A 34 3.00 -11.27 -33.33
CA THR A 34 3.49 -11.45 -31.97
C THR A 34 5.00 -11.52 -32.10
N ALA A 35 5.65 -10.40 -31.85
CA ALA A 35 7.10 -10.39 -31.64
C ALA A 35 7.43 -11.52 -30.66
N PRO A 36 8.49 -12.33 -30.92
CA PRO A 36 8.89 -13.38 -30.00
C PRO A 36 9.10 -12.73 -28.63
N GLN A 37 8.32 -13.14 -27.64
CA GLN A 37 8.59 -12.78 -26.26
C GLN A 37 9.96 -13.38 -25.95
N THR A 38 10.99 -12.54 -25.92
CA THR A 38 12.29 -12.93 -25.41
C THR A 38 12.06 -13.35 -23.95
N GLU A 39 12.56 -14.53 -23.59
CA GLU A 39 12.49 -15.00 -22.20
C GLU A 39 12.93 -13.87 -21.26
N PRO A 40 12.27 -13.70 -20.11
CA PRO A 40 12.64 -12.65 -19.18
C PRO A 40 14.11 -12.82 -18.81
N PRO A 41 14.90 -11.72 -18.78
CA PRO A 41 16.33 -11.78 -18.53
C PRO A 41 16.67 -12.23 -17.11
N TRP A 42 15.68 -12.50 -16.29
CA TRP A 42 15.79 -12.93 -14.90
C TRP A 42 14.57 -13.75 -14.47
N THR A 43 14.75 -14.54 -13.43
CA THR A 43 13.70 -15.28 -12.74
C THR A 43 13.61 -14.82 -11.28
N LEU A 44 12.43 -14.91 -10.71
CA LEU A 44 12.15 -14.55 -9.33
C LEU A 44 11.79 -15.82 -8.55
N THR A 45 12.63 -16.23 -7.61
CA THR A 45 12.45 -17.44 -6.82
C THR A 45 12.16 -17.09 -5.37
N LEU A 46 11.01 -17.54 -4.88
CA LEU A 46 10.59 -17.36 -3.48
C LEU A 46 11.27 -18.42 -2.61
N ALA A 47 11.96 -17.99 -1.55
CA ALA A 47 12.48 -18.87 -0.51
C ALA A 47 11.39 -19.25 0.51
N ALA A 48 11.63 -20.26 1.31
CA ALA A 48 10.76 -20.57 2.45
C ALA A 48 10.72 -19.39 3.43
N PRO A 49 9.57 -19.14 4.08
CA PRO A 49 9.42 -18.06 5.03
C PRO A 49 10.31 -18.25 6.26
N ILE A 50 10.73 -17.14 6.84
CA ILE A 50 11.38 -17.10 8.14
C ILE A 50 10.37 -16.48 9.10
N ASP A 51 9.75 -17.31 9.93
CA ASP A 51 8.76 -16.87 10.90
C ASP A 51 9.44 -16.28 12.14
N HIS A 52 8.96 -15.12 12.56
CA HIS A 52 9.25 -14.55 13.86
C HIS A 52 8.00 -14.57 14.72
N LEU A 53 8.02 -15.37 15.78
CA LEU A 53 6.91 -15.51 16.71
C LEU A 53 7.14 -14.61 17.92
N ASP A 54 6.20 -13.68 18.15
CA ASP A 54 6.21 -12.75 19.27
C ASP A 54 4.79 -12.24 19.52
N VAL A 55 4.58 -10.93 19.44
CA VAL A 55 3.26 -10.30 19.54
C VAL A 55 2.65 -10.11 18.15
N VAL A 56 1.35 -9.86 18.10
CA VAL A 56 0.65 -9.58 16.84
C VAL A 56 1.33 -8.43 16.08
N ALA A 57 1.66 -8.67 14.83
CA ALA A 57 2.20 -7.69 13.89
C ALA A 57 1.28 -7.59 12.68
N ARG A 58 0.20 -6.80 12.81
CA ARG A 58 -0.71 -6.50 11.71
C ARG A 58 -0.12 -5.40 10.84
N GLU A 59 -0.38 -5.46 9.54
CA GLU A 59 0.10 -4.49 8.55
C GLU A 59 1.58 -4.13 8.74
N PRO A 60 2.46 -5.16 8.78
CA PRO A 60 3.86 -4.92 9.06
C PRO A 60 4.49 -4.08 7.94
N MET A 61 5.45 -3.21 8.30
CA MET A 61 6.30 -2.48 7.36
C MET A 61 7.74 -2.91 7.52
N ILE A 62 8.52 -2.87 6.45
CA ILE A 62 9.92 -3.29 6.43
C ILE A 62 10.81 -2.24 5.78
N VAL A 63 11.96 -1.97 6.42
CA VAL A 63 13.03 -1.17 5.84
C VAL A 63 14.39 -1.82 6.08
N GLU A 64 15.36 -1.57 5.19
CA GLU A 64 16.74 -1.98 5.35
C GLU A 64 17.61 -0.75 5.62
N HIS A 65 18.24 -0.72 6.78
CA HIS A 65 19.19 0.31 7.18
C HIS A 65 20.48 0.24 6.34
N PRO A 66 21.23 1.34 6.15
CA PRO A 66 22.48 1.34 5.39
C PRO A 66 23.54 0.32 5.82
N ASP A 67 23.56 -0.11 7.06
CA ASP A 67 24.46 -1.15 7.57
C ASP A 67 23.99 -2.59 7.30
N GLY A 68 22.81 -2.77 6.65
CA GLY A 68 22.19 -4.06 6.35
C GLY A 68 21.31 -4.61 7.46
N THR A 69 21.08 -3.85 8.54
CA THR A 69 20.09 -4.22 9.57
C THR A 69 18.68 -4.07 9.00
N LEU A 70 17.86 -5.09 9.12
CA LEU A 70 16.45 -5.03 8.79
C LEU A 70 15.65 -4.56 10.00
N PHE A 71 14.66 -3.69 9.75
CA PHE A 71 13.68 -3.28 10.75
C PHE A 71 12.29 -3.63 10.23
N VAL A 72 11.47 -4.19 11.12
CA VAL A 72 10.06 -4.51 10.87
C VAL A 72 9.23 -3.86 11.95
N GLY A 73 8.31 -3.00 11.57
CA GLY A 73 7.28 -2.48 12.45
C GLY A 73 5.96 -3.23 12.23
N GLY A 74 5.06 -3.17 13.19
CA GLY A 74 3.72 -3.72 13.06
C GLY A 74 2.83 -3.28 14.20
N PHE A 75 1.53 -3.48 14.07
CA PHE A 75 0.59 -3.15 15.13
C PHE A 75 -0.40 -4.30 15.38
N GLY A 76 -1.06 -4.20 16.47
CA GLY A 76 -2.12 -5.07 16.89
C GLY A 76 -2.50 -4.69 18.31
N ALA A 77 -3.68 -5.06 18.79
CA ALA A 77 -3.96 -5.03 20.21
C ALA A 77 -2.97 -5.99 20.87
N SER A 78 -1.80 -5.48 21.12
CA SER A 78 -0.64 -6.27 21.50
C SER A 78 -0.77 -6.59 22.97
N TYR A 79 -0.95 -7.88 23.25
CA TYR A 79 -0.82 -8.40 24.59
C TYR A 79 0.54 -9.09 24.68
N ILE A 80 1.38 -8.69 25.63
CA ILE A 80 2.47 -9.52 26.10
C ILE A 80 1.97 -10.22 27.35
N GLY A 81 1.64 -11.50 27.25
CA GLY A 81 0.92 -12.22 28.27
C GLY A 81 -0.48 -11.63 28.46
N GLU A 82 -0.86 -11.27 29.71
CA GLU A 82 -2.14 -10.63 30.02
C GLU A 82 -2.10 -9.10 29.95
N LYS A 83 -0.93 -8.50 29.73
CA LYS A 83 -0.73 -7.05 29.73
C LYS A 83 -0.91 -6.49 28.32
N ARG A 84 -1.88 -5.59 28.15
CA ARG A 84 -2.03 -4.80 26.92
C ARG A 84 -0.84 -3.85 26.78
N MET A 85 -0.21 -3.87 25.60
CA MET A 85 0.80 -2.89 25.23
C MET A 85 0.17 -1.82 24.34
N ASP A 86 0.16 -0.59 24.81
CA ASP A 86 -0.24 0.59 24.05
C ASP A 86 1.01 1.36 23.58
N VAL A 87 1.98 0.62 23.03
CA VAL A 87 3.22 1.18 22.47
C VAL A 87 3.44 0.59 21.08
N PRO A 88 4.06 1.36 20.15
CA PRO A 88 4.38 0.84 18.83
C PRO A 88 5.39 -0.31 18.94
N THR A 89 5.23 -1.33 18.10
CA THR A 89 6.13 -2.47 18.06
C THR A 89 7.09 -2.36 16.89
N LEU A 90 8.37 -2.54 17.17
CA LEU A 90 9.45 -2.50 16.20
C LEU A 90 10.45 -3.61 16.50
N TRP A 91 10.82 -4.40 15.52
CA TRP A 91 11.86 -5.43 15.64
C TRP A 91 13.03 -5.11 14.73
N LYS A 92 14.21 -5.60 15.09
CA LYS A 92 15.41 -5.52 14.26
C LYS A 92 16.11 -6.86 14.12
N SER A 93 16.72 -7.07 12.95
CA SER A 93 17.57 -8.21 12.62
C SER A 93 18.89 -7.74 12.00
N ARG A 94 20.01 -8.27 12.50
CA ARG A 94 21.35 -8.02 11.97
C ARG A 94 21.92 -9.18 11.16
N ASP A 95 21.20 -10.28 11.07
CA ASP A 95 21.63 -11.51 10.41
C ASP A 95 20.79 -11.85 9.17
N GLY A 96 20.17 -10.80 8.62
CA GLY A 96 19.34 -10.92 7.42
C GLY A 96 18.00 -11.59 7.68
N GLY A 97 17.41 -11.39 8.84
CA GLY A 97 16.07 -11.89 9.19
C GLY A 97 16.05 -13.28 9.80
N LYS A 98 17.21 -13.89 10.10
CA LYS A 98 17.28 -15.22 10.75
C LYS A 98 16.88 -15.15 12.22
N SER A 99 17.24 -14.07 12.89
CA SER A 99 16.81 -13.77 14.25
C SER A 99 16.39 -12.31 14.39
N TRP A 100 15.47 -12.06 15.31
CA TRP A 100 14.89 -10.75 15.56
C TRP A 100 14.91 -10.41 17.04
N SER A 101 15.03 -9.14 17.33
CA SER A 101 14.92 -8.62 18.69
C SER A 101 13.95 -7.43 18.71
N LEU A 102 13.07 -7.40 19.70
CA LEU A 102 12.19 -6.27 19.95
C LEU A 102 13.03 -5.04 20.34
N VAL A 103 12.74 -3.91 19.71
CA VAL A 103 13.38 -2.62 19.96
C VAL A 103 12.63 -1.90 21.06
N ASN A 104 13.34 -1.44 22.10
CA ASN A 104 12.76 -0.51 23.05
C ASN A 104 12.70 0.89 22.42
N VAL A 105 11.51 1.33 22.03
CA VAL A 105 11.31 2.64 21.40
C VAL A 105 11.17 3.79 22.42
N GLY A 106 11.33 3.52 23.70
CA GLY A 106 11.42 4.55 24.75
C GLY A 106 10.15 5.36 24.97
N THR A 107 8.98 4.76 24.79
CA THR A 107 7.69 5.44 24.98
C THR A 107 6.99 5.02 26.25
N GLU A 108 6.17 5.92 26.81
CA GLU A 108 5.28 5.67 27.93
C GLU A 108 3.83 5.65 27.46
N ALA A 109 2.98 4.91 28.17
CA ALA A 109 1.55 4.85 27.84
C ALA A 109 0.90 6.24 27.91
N GLY A 110 0.24 6.65 26.80
CA GLY A 110 -0.41 7.96 26.67
C GLY A 110 0.49 9.14 26.37
N GLY A 111 1.82 8.92 26.26
CA GLY A 111 2.78 9.92 25.82
C GLY A 111 2.96 9.96 24.30
N PRO A 112 3.81 10.87 23.78
CA PRO A 112 4.22 10.83 22.38
C PRO A 112 4.81 9.46 22.03
N GLY A 113 4.43 8.91 20.89
CA GLY A 113 4.85 7.59 20.45
C GLY A 113 4.05 6.42 20.99
N SER A 114 3.12 6.64 21.89
CA SER A 114 2.15 5.63 22.30
C SER A 114 1.20 5.34 21.14
N GLY A 115 1.54 4.35 20.31
CA GLY A 115 0.73 3.91 19.17
C GLY A 115 0.33 2.44 19.34
N ASN A 116 -0.79 2.09 18.77
CA ASN A 116 -1.32 0.73 18.79
C ASN A 116 -2.03 0.36 17.49
N SER A 117 -1.86 1.17 16.46
CA SER A 117 -2.48 1.02 15.15
C SER A 117 -1.49 1.41 14.06
N ASP A 118 -1.97 1.87 12.93
CA ASP A 118 -1.23 2.17 11.72
C ASP A 118 0.12 2.82 12.00
N MET A 119 1.12 2.37 11.31
CA MET A 119 2.49 2.84 11.46
C MET A 119 3.24 2.75 10.13
N ASP A 120 4.29 3.52 10.00
CA ASP A 120 5.20 3.44 8.87
C ASP A 120 6.64 3.69 9.29
N LEU A 121 7.58 3.25 8.45
CA LEU A 121 9.02 3.30 8.68
C LEU A 121 9.75 3.90 7.49
N ALA A 122 10.67 4.81 7.75
CA ALA A 122 11.63 5.26 6.75
C ALA A 122 13.06 5.28 7.31
N VAL A 123 14.03 5.20 6.41
CA VAL A 123 15.47 5.29 6.74
C VAL A 123 16.11 6.29 5.78
N SER A 124 16.70 7.34 6.33
CA SER A 124 17.47 8.30 5.55
C SER A 124 18.81 7.71 5.05
N PRO A 125 19.44 8.33 4.05
CA PRO A 125 20.73 7.88 3.54
C PRO A 125 21.84 7.85 4.60
N ASP A 126 21.76 8.69 5.63
CA ASP A 126 22.73 8.73 6.76
C ASP A 126 22.43 7.67 7.84
N GLY A 127 21.35 6.90 7.71
CA GLY A 127 20.95 5.87 8.66
C GLY A 127 20.02 6.36 9.77
N THR A 128 19.53 7.58 9.73
CA THR A 128 18.49 8.01 10.67
C THR A 128 17.21 7.25 10.41
N LEU A 129 16.67 6.62 11.46
CA LEU A 129 15.40 5.90 11.42
C LEU A 129 14.25 6.83 11.80
N TYR A 130 13.16 6.74 11.07
CA TYR A 130 11.90 7.42 11.33
C TYR A 130 10.80 6.39 11.51
N PHE A 131 10.02 6.53 12.57
CA PHE A 131 8.93 5.63 12.90
C PHE A 131 7.68 6.44 13.27
N VAL A 132 6.74 6.54 12.35
CA VAL A 132 5.44 7.20 12.62
C VAL A 132 4.45 6.20 13.16
N SER A 133 3.60 6.61 14.11
CA SER A 133 2.65 5.73 14.77
C SER A 133 1.34 6.45 15.11
N LEU A 134 0.24 5.73 14.90
CA LEU A 134 -1.14 6.11 15.25
C LEU A 134 -1.52 5.53 16.61
N LEU A 135 -2.12 6.34 17.48
CA LEU A 135 -2.85 5.87 18.63
C LEU A 135 -4.35 5.81 18.32
N PHE A 136 -4.91 4.61 18.40
CA PHE A 136 -6.29 4.31 18.08
C PHE A 136 -7.11 3.95 19.32
N ASN A 137 -8.27 4.58 19.46
CA ASN A 137 -9.25 4.26 20.47
C ASN A 137 -10.26 3.22 19.93
N ALA A 138 -10.06 1.96 20.30
CA ALA A 138 -10.90 0.86 19.84
C ALA A 138 -12.36 0.94 20.35
N GLU A 139 -12.61 1.56 21.50
CA GLU A 139 -13.98 1.70 22.04
C GLU A 139 -14.81 2.67 21.21
N LYS A 140 -14.19 3.77 20.75
CA LYS A 140 -14.84 4.79 19.93
C LYS A 140 -14.65 4.60 18.44
N TRP A 141 -13.80 3.65 18.06
CA TRP A 141 -13.42 3.39 16.68
C TRP A 141 -12.90 4.63 15.98
N GLU A 142 -11.91 5.28 16.59
CA GLU A 142 -11.30 6.51 16.08
C GLU A 142 -9.81 6.57 16.40
N GLY A 143 -8.99 7.04 15.45
CA GLY A 143 -7.64 7.49 15.75
C GLY A 143 -7.68 8.79 16.54
N ILE A 144 -6.71 9.00 17.42
CA ILE A 144 -6.72 10.14 18.36
C ILE A 144 -5.37 10.82 18.50
N GLN A 145 -4.31 10.29 17.88
CA GLN A 145 -2.98 10.88 17.97
C GLN A 145 -2.06 10.30 16.90
N VAL A 146 -1.26 11.16 16.27
CA VAL A 146 -0.13 10.76 15.42
C VAL A 146 1.16 11.30 16.05
N SER A 147 2.15 10.43 16.19
CA SER A 147 3.48 10.77 16.71
C SER A 147 4.57 10.20 15.81
N ILE A 148 5.72 10.88 15.76
CA ILE A 148 6.91 10.46 15.02
C ILE A 148 8.08 10.27 15.96
N GLY A 149 8.67 9.07 15.93
CA GLY A 149 9.92 8.72 16.61
C GLY A 149 11.10 8.80 15.66
N VAL A 150 12.22 9.31 16.14
CA VAL A 150 13.47 9.42 15.38
C VAL A 150 14.60 8.82 16.17
N SER A 151 15.40 7.97 15.53
CA SER A 151 16.61 7.35 16.10
C SER A 151 17.79 7.57 15.16
N LYS A 152 18.92 8.06 15.71
CA LYS A 152 20.18 8.29 14.99
C LYS A 152 21.27 7.25 15.32
N ASP A 153 20.93 6.24 16.08
CA ASP A 153 21.87 5.25 16.62
C ASP A 153 21.40 3.79 16.37
N GLY A 154 20.73 3.57 15.23
CA GLY A 154 20.25 2.24 14.82
C GLY A 154 19.20 1.67 15.77
N GLY A 155 18.32 2.52 16.28
CA GLY A 155 17.20 2.14 17.13
C GLY A 155 17.55 1.94 18.60
N ALA A 156 18.72 2.39 19.06
CA ALA A 156 19.11 2.27 20.47
C ALA A 156 18.41 3.32 21.35
N THR A 157 18.29 4.56 20.86
CA THR A 157 17.56 5.62 21.53
C THR A 157 16.59 6.31 20.56
N TRP A 158 15.49 6.84 21.09
CA TRP A 158 14.41 7.46 20.32
C TRP A 158 13.99 8.79 20.89
N LYS A 159 13.79 9.77 20.02
CA LYS A 159 13.14 11.03 20.34
C LYS A 159 11.77 11.07 19.68
N TRP A 160 10.72 11.24 20.46
CA TRP A 160 9.36 11.32 19.97
C TRP A 160 8.85 12.74 19.92
N THR A 161 8.12 13.05 18.85
CA THR A 161 7.39 14.32 18.66
C THR A 161 5.94 14.02 18.37
N LEU A 162 5.05 14.69 19.07
CA LEU A 162 3.62 14.68 18.79
C LEU A 162 3.33 15.57 17.58
N LEU A 163 2.75 15.00 16.51
CA LEU A 163 2.38 15.74 15.32
C LEU A 163 0.90 16.15 15.32
N SER A 164 0.03 15.27 15.78
CA SER A 164 -1.40 15.52 15.84
C SER A 164 -2.04 14.90 17.08
N LYS A 165 -3.10 15.51 17.55
CA LYS A 165 -3.97 15.00 18.60
C LYS A 165 -5.42 15.39 18.31
N THR A 166 -5.92 14.93 17.19
CA THR A 166 -7.28 15.21 16.72
C THR A 166 -8.08 13.92 16.59
N ARG A 167 -9.39 14.06 16.59
CA ARG A 167 -10.27 12.91 16.32
C ARG A 167 -10.17 12.52 14.85
N PHE A 168 -10.17 11.22 14.62
CA PHE A 168 -10.05 10.63 13.29
C PHE A 168 -8.68 10.84 12.62
N ASP A 169 -7.63 11.09 13.43
CA ASP A 169 -6.27 10.86 12.96
C ASP A 169 -6.15 9.43 12.42
N ASP A 170 -5.52 9.26 11.25
CA ASP A 170 -5.52 7.98 10.55
C ASP A 170 -4.37 7.91 9.52
N ARG A 171 -3.90 6.72 9.18
CA ARG A 171 -2.99 6.44 8.06
C ARG A 171 -1.77 7.35 7.98
N PRO A 172 -0.91 7.36 9.00
CA PRO A 172 0.34 8.12 8.93
C PRO A 172 1.35 7.42 8.02
N TRP A 173 2.05 8.22 7.19
CA TRP A 173 3.13 7.77 6.32
C TRP A 173 4.34 8.66 6.48
N VAL A 174 5.54 8.08 6.36
CA VAL A 174 6.81 8.81 6.45
C VAL A 174 7.76 8.41 5.33
N GLU A 175 8.39 9.40 4.70
CA GLU A 175 9.46 9.19 3.73
C GLU A 175 10.52 10.28 3.86
N VAL A 176 11.73 9.97 3.40
CA VAL A 176 12.88 10.87 3.52
C VAL A 176 13.47 11.15 2.15
N ALA A 177 13.61 12.44 1.84
CA ALA A 177 14.22 12.90 0.61
C ALA A 177 15.75 12.64 0.59
N PRO A 178 16.39 12.60 -0.59
CA PRO A 178 17.84 12.39 -0.70
C PRO A 178 18.68 13.43 0.04
N ASP A 179 18.17 14.64 0.25
CA ASP A 179 18.83 15.71 1.02
C ASP A 179 18.65 15.59 2.54
N GLY A 180 17.93 14.55 3.00
CA GLY A 180 17.63 14.31 4.41
C GLY A 180 16.36 14.99 4.93
N THR A 181 15.64 15.72 4.09
CA THR A 181 14.33 16.28 4.46
C THR A 181 13.32 15.15 4.66
N ALA A 182 12.75 15.05 5.84
CA ALA A 182 11.73 14.05 6.17
C ALA A 182 10.32 14.64 6.01
N HIS A 183 9.44 13.89 5.39
CA HIS A 183 8.03 14.22 5.17
C HIS A 183 7.14 13.23 5.90
N VAL A 184 6.17 13.72 6.65
CA VAL A 184 5.11 12.92 7.27
C VAL A 184 3.77 13.43 6.80
N ILE A 185 2.90 12.51 6.41
CA ILE A 185 1.50 12.81 6.10
C ILE A 185 0.58 11.98 6.99
N TRP A 186 -0.61 12.47 7.24
CA TRP A 186 -1.69 11.75 7.93
C TRP A 186 -3.04 12.36 7.57
N ASN A 187 -4.09 11.63 7.89
CA ASN A 187 -5.46 12.10 7.74
C ASN A 187 -5.97 12.55 9.11
N ASP A 188 -6.71 13.64 9.18
CA ASP A 188 -7.31 14.15 10.43
C ASP A 188 -8.84 14.12 10.43
N GLY A 189 -9.42 13.20 9.65
CA GLY A 189 -10.85 13.09 9.47
C GLY A 189 -11.49 14.16 8.57
N SER A 190 -10.71 15.13 8.11
CA SER A 190 -11.14 16.14 7.14
C SER A 190 -10.36 16.03 5.85
N GLY A 191 -9.05 16.04 5.92
CA GLY A 191 -8.18 16.04 4.75
C GLY A 191 -6.80 15.45 5.04
N VAL A 192 -5.89 15.66 4.11
CA VAL A 192 -4.51 15.16 4.20
C VAL A 192 -3.62 16.26 4.78
N CYS A 193 -3.12 15.99 5.98
CA CYS A 193 -2.17 16.84 6.70
C CYS A 193 -0.73 16.50 6.30
N HIS A 194 0.18 17.45 6.51
CA HIS A 194 1.58 17.31 6.14
C HIS A 194 2.49 18.03 7.13
N ALA A 195 3.55 17.40 7.55
CA ALA A 195 4.63 18.01 8.33
C ALA A 195 5.98 17.64 7.76
N VAL A 196 6.96 18.53 7.94
CA VAL A 196 8.31 18.40 7.37
C VAL A 196 9.35 18.67 8.45
N SER A 197 10.43 17.88 8.44
CA SER A 197 11.64 18.15 9.19
C SER A 197 12.84 18.29 8.26
N GLN A 198 13.62 19.34 8.43
CA GLN A 198 14.84 19.61 7.67
C GLN A 198 16.10 19.49 8.51
N ASP A 199 15.98 19.03 9.75
CA ASP A 199 17.07 18.94 10.73
C ASP A 199 17.26 17.52 11.31
N GLY A 200 16.84 16.52 10.53
CA GLY A 200 16.94 15.12 10.92
C GLY A 200 15.99 14.75 12.05
N GLY A 201 14.78 15.29 12.03
CA GLY A 201 13.71 14.95 12.95
C GLY A 201 13.81 15.66 14.32
N LEU A 202 14.67 16.67 14.47
CA LEU A 202 14.78 17.42 15.72
C LEU A 202 13.58 18.36 15.92
N THR A 203 13.16 19.00 14.84
CA THR A 203 11.95 19.84 14.80
C THR A 203 11.08 19.51 13.60
N TRP A 204 9.77 19.74 13.74
CA TRP A 204 8.78 19.48 12.70
C TRP A 204 7.96 20.75 12.47
N THR A 205 7.75 21.06 11.19
CA THR A 205 6.92 22.19 10.75
C THR A 205 5.70 21.65 10.03
N GLU A 206 4.52 21.91 10.58
CA GLU A 206 3.26 21.63 9.88
C GLU A 206 3.14 22.57 8.67
N ARG A 207 2.73 22.00 7.54
CA ARG A 207 2.48 22.68 6.28
C ARG A 207 0.97 22.85 6.05
N GLU A 208 0.63 23.61 5.02
CA GLU A 208 -0.75 23.60 4.54
C GLU A 208 -1.17 22.19 4.13
N ARG A 209 -2.46 21.89 4.30
CA ARG A 209 -3.00 20.58 3.93
C ARG A 209 -2.80 20.31 2.44
N ILE A 210 -2.36 19.13 2.13
CA ILE A 210 -2.22 18.66 0.74
C ILE A 210 -3.59 18.67 0.06
N HIS A 211 -4.61 18.21 0.77
CA HIS A 211 -5.98 18.22 0.29
C HIS A 211 -6.96 18.47 1.46
N PRO A 212 -7.98 19.36 1.27
CA PRO A 212 -8.93 19.71 2.34
C PRO A 212 -9.97 18.64 2.61
N GLN A 213 -10.06 17.62 1.76
CA GLN A 213 -10.95 16.45 1.88
C GLN A 213 -10.17 15.19 1.51
N GLY A 214 -10.74 14.01 1.75
CA GLY A 214 -10.09 12.77 1.44
C GLY A 214 -8.99 12.42 2.42
N GLY A 215 -8.30 11.35 2.11
CA GLY A 215 -7.19 10.82 2.87
C GLY A 215 -6.05 10.39 1.97
N SER A 216 -4.91 10.17 2.55
CA SER A 216 -3.76 9.61 1.86
C SER A 216 -3.74 8.08 2.00
N SER A 217 -3.13 7.43 1.04
CA SER A 217 -2.83 6.01 1.13
C SER A 217 -1.35 5.70 0.96
N HIS A 218 -0.61 6.60 0.35
CA HIS A 218 0.85 6.46 0.18
C HIS A 218 1.51 7.82 -0.04
N LEU A 219 2.78 7.88 0.38
CA LEU A 219 3.72 8.97 0.19
C LEU A 219 4.95 8.41 -0.54
N ALA A 220 5.44 9.10 -1.56
CA ALA A 220 6.68 8.73 -2.25
C ALA A 220 7.52 9.96 -2.54
N ILE A 221 8.84 9.82 -2.41
CA ILE A 221 9.81 10.88 -2.66
C ILE A 221 10.61 10.57 -3.92
N GLY A 222 10.72 11.56 -4.79
CA GLY A 222 11.51 11.50 -6.02
C GLY A 222 12.99 11.84 -5.81
N PRO A 223 13.83 11.59 -6.84
CA PRO A 223 15.28 11.72 -6.75
C PRO A 223 15.77 13.15 -6.53
N LYS A 224 14.94 14.17 -6.80
CA LYS A 224 15.26 15.59 -6.58
C LYS A 224 14.49 16.20 -5.41
N GLY A 225 13.86 15.35 -4.58
CA GLY A 225 13.00 15.79 -3.49
C GLY A 225 11.57 16.09 -3.91
N GLU A 226 11.15 15.64 -5.09
CA GLU A 226 9.73 15.67 -5.47
C GLU A 226 8.92 14.81 -4.48
N VAL A 227 7.73 15.26 -4.13
CA VAL A 227 6.82 14.55 -3.21
C VAL A 227 5.56 14.18 -3.97
N ALA A 228 5.19 12.90 -3.98
CA ALA A 228 3.92 12.45 -4.52
C ALA A 228 3.05 11.83 -3.42
N VAL A 229 1.78 12.19 -3.38
CA VAL A 229 0.81 11.68 -2.42
C VAL A 229 -0.44 11.23 -3.14
N ARG A 230 -0.82 9.99 -2.90
CA ARG A 230 -2.10 9.46 -3.35
C ARG A 230 -3.21 10.01 -2.45
N VAL A 231 -4.21 10.66 -3.04
CA VAL A 231 -5.37 11.17 -2.32
C VAL A 231 -6.63 10.43 -2.77
N THR A 232 -7.34 9.91 -1.82
CA THR A 232 -8.49 9.02 -2.00
C THR A 232 -9.48 9.25 -0.86
N PRO A 233 -10.72 8.73 -0.89
CA PRO A 233 -11.61 8.85 0.26
C PRO A 233 -11.02 8.11 1.46
N ALA A 234 -10.89 8.79 2.61
CA ALA A 234 -10.48 8.14 3.85
C ALA A 234 -11.65 7.38 4.49
N SER A 235 -11.35 6.24 5.12
CA SER A 235 -12.35 5.39 5.74
C SER A 235 -13.21 6.09 6.80
N ALA A 236 -12.61 6.89 7.67
CA ALA A 236 -13.30 7.62 8.72
C ALA A 236 -14.19 8.77 8.22
N SER A 237 -14.03 9.16 6.97
CA SER A 237 -14.66 10.35 6.40
C SER A 237 -15.68 10.06 5.30
N TYR A 238 -16.01 8.82 5.04
CA TYR A 238 -16.95 8.40 3.98
C TYR A 238 -18.26 9.16 3.92
N ASN A 239 -18.77 9.58 5.05
CA ASN A 239 -20.05 10.29 5.09
C ASN A 239 -19.94 11.76 4.69
N LYS A 240 -18.72 12.26 4.43
CA LYS A 240 -18.48 13.68 4.13
C LYS A 240 -18.16 13.94 2.66
N TYR A 241 -17.90 12.89 1.86
CA TYR A 241 -17.55 13.04 0.45
C TYR A 241 -18.75 12.74 -0.43
N GLU A 242 -19.40 13.78 -0.88
CA GLU A 242 -20.47 13.66 -1.86
C GLU A 242 -19.92 13.65 -3.29
N GLU A 243 -18.77 14.32 -3.51
CA GLU A 243 -18.13 14.43 -4.81
C GLU A 243 -16.62 14.41 -4.69
N GLY A 244 -15.97 13.72 -5.61
CA GLY A 244 -14.52 13.63 -5.71
C GLY A 244 -14.08 12.54 -6.67
N VAL A 245 -12.81 12.56 -7.00
CA VAL A 245 -12.13 11.56 -7.82
C VAL A 245 -10.76 11.31 -7.22
N ASP A 246 -10.30 10.07 -7.32
CA ASP A 246 -8.94 9.74 -6.91
C ASP A 246 -7.94 10.62 -7.64
N LEU A 247 -6.99 11.17 -6.91
CA LEU A 247 -5.97 12.02 -7.47
C LEU A 247 -4.58 11.73 -6.91
N ILE A 248 -3.57 12.22 -7.61
CA ILE A 248 -2.20 12.26 -7.14
C ILE A 248 -1.81 13.73 -7.02
N ALA A 249 -1.40 14.13 -5.83
CA ALA A 249 -0.85 15.44 -5.54
C ALA A 249 0.68 15.35 -5.63
N VAL A 250 1.30 16.22 -6.40
CA VAL A 250 2.76 16.28 -6.58
C VAL A 250 3.27 17.68 -6.22
N SER A 251 4.31 17.71 -5.41
CA SER A 251 5.08 18.91 -5.08
C SER A 251 6.51 18.76 -5.58
N THR A 252 7.08 19.83 -6.09
CA THR A 252 8.49 19.92 -6.51
C THR A 252 9.29 20.95 -5.70
N ASP A 253 8.69 21.50 -4.65
CA ASP A 253 9.24 22.55 -3.79
C ASP A 253 9.23 22.16 -2.29
N GLY A 254 9.36 20.85 -2.00
CA GLY A 254 9.41 20.34 -0.64
C GLY A 254 8.07 20.40 0.10
N GLY A 255 6.96 20.30 -0.62
CA GLY A 255 5.62 20.26 -0.06
C GLY A 255 5.04 21.64 0.28
N ILE A 256 5.55 22.70 -0.36
CA ILE A 256 5.01 24.08 -0.19
C ILE A 256 3.81 24.27 -1.11
N THR A 257 3.95 23.89 -2.38
CA THR A 257 2.85 23.96 -3.36
C THR A 257 2.56 22.58 -3.95
N TRP A 258 1.30 22.35 -4.35
CA TRP A 258 0.85 21.05 -4.82
C TRP A 258 0.08 21.15 -6.13
N HIS A 259 0.54 20.41 -7.14
CA HIS A 259 -0.19 20.15 -8.36
C HIS A 259 -1.01 18.86 -8.19
N LYS A 260 -2.31 18.93 -8.49
CA LYS A 260 -3.24 17.82 -8.27
C LYS A 260 -3.82 17.38 -9.60
N HIS A 261 -3.59 16.10 -9.93
CA HIS A 261 -4.05 15.49 -11.17
C HIS A 261 -4.90 14.27 -10.86
N ALA A 262 -5.88 13.98 -11.73
CA ALA A 262 -6.61 12.73 -11.61
C ALA A 262 -5.63 11.54 -11.69
N ALA A 263 -5.77 10.59 -10.78
CA ALA A 263 -4.98 9.38 -10.82
C ALA A 263 -5.30 8.55 -12.07
N PRO A 264 -4.35 7.79 -12.64
CA PRO A 264 -4.66 6.91 -13.76
C PRO A 264 -5.75 5.92 -13.37
N GLY A 265 -6.74 5.72 -14.26
CA GLY A 265 -7.92 4.91 -13.97
C GLY A 265 -8.80 5.43 -12.83
N ALA A 266 -8.71 6.74 -12.53
CA ALA A 266 -9.45 7.38 -11.44
C ALA A 266 -10.96 7.11 -11.53
N GLN A 267 -11.54 6.84 -10.38
CA GLN A 267 -12.97 6.63 -10.22
C GLN A 267 -13.57 7.74 -9.35
N LYS A 268 -14.86 8.00 -9.52
CA LYS A 268 -15.57 8.87 -8.58
C LYS A 268 -15.56 8.23 -7.19
N TRP A 269 -15.38 9.06 -6.18
CA TRP A 269 -15.50 8.62 -4.80
C TRP A 269 -16.95 8.15 -4.57
N VAL A 270 -17.04 6.91 -4.14
CA VAL A 270 -18.31 6.29 -3.74
C VAL A 270 -18.17 5.80 -2.31
N ARG A 271 -19.27 5.83 -1.59
CA ARG A 271 -19.32 5.19 -0.26
C ARG A 271 -18.89 3.75 -0.45
N ALA A 272 -18.04 3.25 0.45
CA ALA A 272 -17.39 1.95 0.33
C ALA A 272 -18.29 0.91 -0.33
N ALA A 273 -17.94 0.59 -1.57
CA ALA A 273 -18.59 -0.49 -2.26
C ALA A 273 -18.28 -1.80 -1.55
N SER A 274 -19.20 -2.73 -1.64
CA SER A 274 -18.89 -4.09 -1.24
C SER A 274 -17.72 -4.59 -2.10
N TYR A 275 -16.83 -5.37 -1.53
CA TYR A 275 -15.71 -5.97 -2.27
C TYR A 275 -16.15 -6.89 -3.43
N THR A 276 -17.45 -7.10 -3.62
CA THR A 276 -18.03 -7.87 -4.72
C THR A 276 -18.16 -7.06 -6.00
N ASP A 277 -18.37 -5.75 -5.90
CA ASP A 277 -18.68 -4.89 -7.04
C ASP A 277 -17.51 -3.99 -7.45
N SER A 278 -16.65 -3.63 -6.51
CA SER A 278 -15.45 -2.85 -6.77
C SER A 278 -14.39 -3.12 -5.70
N VAL A 279 -13.13 -2.99 -6.07
CA VAL A 279 -12.03 -3.02 -5.11
C VAL A 279 -11.85 -1.61 -4.57
N PRO A 280 -11.83 -1.43 -3.25
CA PRO A 280 -11.50 -0.14 -2.67
C PRO A 280 -10.11 0.29 -3.11
N ARG A 281 -9.99 1.51 -3.59
CA ARG A 281 -8.75 2.08 -4.12
C ARG A 281 -8.03 3.01 -3.14
N TRP A 282 -8.28 2.90 -1.85
CA TRP A 282 -7.68 3.80 -0.85
C TRP A 282 -6.26 3.44 -0.42
N VAL A 283 -5.74 2.29 -0.83
CA VAL A 283 -4.39 1.82 -0.49
C VAL A 283 -3.51 1.65 -1.72
N GLU A 284 -3.77 2.38 -2.78
CA GLU A 284 -2.96 2.30 -3.99
C GLU A 284 -1.65 3.06 -3.84
N PRO A 285 -0.53 2.41 -4.20
CA PRO A 285 0.79 2.99 -4.08
C PRO A 285 1.13 3.96 -5.21
N VAL A 286 2.07 4.85 -4.92
CA VAL A 286 2.86 5.62 -5.87
C VAL A 286 4.33 5.40 -5.58
N ALA A 287 5.18 5.46 -6.60
CA ALA A 287 6.63 5.33 -6.43
C ALA A 287 7.39 6.16 -7.47
N TRP A 288 8.58 6.63 -7.14
CA TRP A 288 9.49 7.29 -8.05
C TRP A 288 10.71 6.43 -8.34
N ASP A 289 11.17 6.41 -9.58
CA ASP A 289 12.48 5.86 -9.92
C ASP A 289 13.56 6.96 -9.91
N GLU A 290 14.83 6.56 -10.02
CA GLU A 290 15.97 7.49 -10.01
C GLU A 290 16.05 8.36 -11.28
N ARG A 291 15.27 8.09 -12.34
CA ARG A 291 15.11 8.95 -13.52
C ARG A 291 14.13 10.10 -13.26
N GLY A 292 13.35 10.03 -12.19
CA GLY A 292 12.24 10.94 -11.92
C GLY A 292 10.95 10.54 -12.64
N SER A 293 10.81 9.27 -13.02
CA SER A 293 9.52 8.74 -13.48
C SER A 293 8.63 8.42 -12.29
N LEU A 294 7.41 8.90 -12.30
CA LEU A 294 6.40 8.59 -11.29
C LEU A 294 5.55 7.42 -11.76
N TYR A 295 5.35 6.47 -10.89
CA TYR A 295 4.54 5.28 -11.12
C TYR A 295 3.32 5.25 -10.22
N SER A 296 2.21 4.74 -10.74
CA SER A 296 1.01 4.36 -10.01
C SER A 296 0.65 2.92 -10.36
N PHE A 297 0.36 2.12 -9.35
CA PHE A 297 0.07 0.71 -9.49
C PHE A 297 -1.27 0.41 -8.81
N TRP A 298 -2.18 -0.28 -9.49
CA TRP A 298 -3.47 -0.60 -8.92
C TRP A 298 -4.01 -1.93 -9.41
N THR A 299 -4.95 -2.46 -8.65
CA THR A 299 -5.73 -3.64 -8.99
C THR A 299 -7.13 -3.21 -9.42
N GLY A 300 -7.54 -3.61 -10.62
CA GLY A 300 -8.96 -3.63 -10.99
C GLY A 300 -9.48 -5.03 -10.70
N LEU A 301 -10.70 -5.23 -10.28
CA LEU A 301 -11.26 -6.51 -9.81
C LEU A 301 -10.42 -7.78 -10.14
N LYS A 302 -10.16 -8.01 -11.43
CA LYS A 302 -9.37 -9.15 -11.94
C LYS A 302 -8.22 -8.70 -12.85
N GLU A 303 -7.69 -7.53 -12.66
CA GLU A 303 -6.66 -6.96 -13.52
C GLU A 303 -5.59 -6.28 -12.67
N ILE A 304 -4.37 -6.34 -13.16
CA ILE A 304 -3.22 -5.65 -12.59
C ILE A 304 -2.77 -4.58 -13.59
N TRP A 305 -2.66 -3.35 -13.11
CA TRP A 305 -2.36 -2.18 -13.90
C TRP A 305 -1.16 -1.42 -13.38
N LEU A 306 -0.39 -0.87 -14.29
CA LEU A 306 0.69 0.07 -14.02
C LEU A 306 0.54 1.30 -14.92
N ALA A 307 0.83 2.46 -14.38
CA ALA A 307 0.98 3.67 -15.16
C ALA A 307 2.30 4.37 -14.83
N ARG A 308 2.88 5.04 -15.83
CA ARG A 308 4.07 5.88 -15.70
C ARG A 308 3.77 7.30 -16.17
N SER A 309 4.21 8.27 -15.40
CA SER A 309 4.25 9.67 -15.77
C SER A 309 5.70 10.16 -15.85
N LEU A 310 6.01 10.94 -16.90
CA LEU A 310 7.29 11.61 -17.10
C LEU A 310 7.20 13.13 -16.82
N ASP A 311 6.01 13.61 -16.49
CA ASP A 311 5.67 15.02 -16.30
C ASP A 311 4.97 15.27 -14.95
N GLN A 312 5.44 14.57 -13.91
CA GLN A 312 5.00 14.78 -12.51
C GLN A 312 3.49 14.53 -12.30
N GLY A 313 2.94 13.54 -13.01
CA GLY A 313 1.55 13.13 -12.85
C GLY A 313 0.55 13.88 -13.74
N ALA A 314 1.01 14.80 -14.60
CA ALA A 314 0.12 15.52 -15.50
C ALA A 314 -0.45 14.63 -16.60
N THR A 315 0.37 13.74 -17.16
CA THR A 315 -0.06 12.72 -18.12
C THR A 315 0.51 11.34 -17.78
N TRP A 316 -0.17 10.29 -18.26
CA TRP A 316 0.14 8.89 -17.92
C TRP A 316 0.14 7.99 -19.14
N THR A 317 1.20 7.18 -19.30
CA THR A 317 1.18 5.98 -20.13
C THR A 317 0.74 4.81 -19.24
N THR A 318 -0.29 4.07 -19.65
CA THR A 318 -0.94 3.05 -18.83
C THR A 318 -0.87 1.68 -19.49
N TRP A 319 -0.57 0.64 -18.74
CA TRP A 319 -0.49 -0.74 -19.20
C TRP A 319 -1.29 -1.67 -18.28
N LYS A 320 -2.05 -2.57 -18.90
CA LYS A 320 -2.56 -3.76 -18.21
C LYS A 320 -1.45 -4.80 -18.21
N LEU A 321 -0.95 -5.14 -17.02
CA LEU A 321 0.15 -6.08 -16.85
C LEU A 321 -0.30 -7.54 -16.86
N ALA A 322 -1.45 -7.82 -16.23
CA ALA A 322 -1.96 -9.18 -16.09
C ALA A 322 -3.48 -9.19 -15.88
N GLU A 323 -4.06 -10.36 -16.13
CA GLU A 323 -5.39 -10.74 -15.65
C GLU A 323 -5.24 -11.79 -14.54
N THR A 324 -6.07 -11.69 -13.51
CA THR A 324 -6.06 -12.59 -12.37
C THR A 324 -7.32 -13.47 -12.36
N PRO A 325 -7.24 -14.74 -11.98
CA PRO A 325 -8.41 -15.62 -11.92
C PRO A 325 -9.39 -15.20 -10.82
N GLU A 326 -8.87 -14.66 -9.73
CA GLU A 326 -9.62 -14.18 -8.57
C GLU A 326 -9.46 -12.68 -8.39
N VAL A 327 -10.30 -12.07 -7.55
CA VAL A 327 -10.21 -10.63 -7.25
C VAL A 327 -8.85 -10.30 -6.63
N ALA A 328 -8.19 -9.30 -7.20
CA ALA A 328 -6.92 -8.76 -6.71
C ALA A 328 -7.15 -7.45 -5.94
N TYR A 329 -6.44 -7.25 -4.84
CA TYR A 329 -6.62 -6.10 -3.95
C TYR A 329 -5.37 -5.79 -3.12
N PHE A 330 -5.34 -4.60 -2.54
CA PHE A 330 -4.30 -4.08 -1.65
C PHE A 330 -2.89 -4.15 -2.27
N PRO A 331 -2.67 -3.44 -3.38
CA PRO A 331 -1.39 -3.40 -4.03
C PRO A 331 -0.36 -2.62 -3.20
N TYR A 332 0.91 -2.98 -3.35
CA TYR A 332 2.05 -2.24 -2.84
C TYR A 332 3.10 -2.10 -3.95
N LEU A 333 3.89 -1.03 -3.97
CA LEU A 333 4.88 -0.76 -5.00
C LEU A 333 6.07 -0.04 -4.41
N VAL A 334 7.26 -0.48 -4.81
CA VAL A 334 8.51 0.25 -4.61
C VAL A 334 9.26 0.35 -5.91
N ALA A 335 10.08 1.39 -6.07
CA ALA A 335 10.91 1.60 -7.22
C ALA A 335 12.36 1.87 -6.81
N ARG A 336 13.30 1.51 -7.69
CA ARG A 336 14.72 1.90 -7.60
C ARG A 336 15.33 2.06 -8.99
N GLY A 337 16.55 2.56 -9.05
CA GLY A 337 17.32 2.59 -10.29
C GLY A 337 16.57 3.28 -11.42
N ARG A 338 16.61 2.68 -12.60
CA ARG A 338 16.06 3.25 -13.84
C ARG A 338 14.88 2.43 -14.36
N GLY A 339 13.75 2.45 -13.64
CA GLY A 339 12.54 1.71 -14.01
C GLY A 339 12.49 0.30 -13.45
N GLU A 340 13.22 0.04 -12.37
CA GLU A 340 13.15 -1.21 -11.63
C GLU A 340 12.09 -1.10 -10.54
N LEU A 341 11.02 -1.89 -10.67
CA LEU A 341 9.91 -1.90 -9.72
C LEU A 341 9.78 -3.27 -9.07
N ALA A 342 9.30 -3.27 -7.84
CA ALA A 342 8.77 -4.46 -7.19
C ALA A 342 7.36 -4.17 -6.68
N ALA A 343 6.44 -5.07 -6.96
CA ALA A 343 5.05 -4.94 -6.60
C ALA A 343 4.54 -6.16 -5.86
N THR A 344 3.58 -5.94 -4.98
CA THR A 344 2.84 -7.01 -4.31
C THR A 344 1.35 -6.71 -4.34
N TRP A 345 0.54 -7.74 -4.20
CA TRP A 345 -0.90 -7.66 -4.01
C TRP A 345 -1.43 -8.93 -3.39
N PHE A 346 -2.63 -8.88 -2.86
CA PHE A 346 -3.38 -10.06 -2.49
C PHE A 346 -4.37 -10.45 -3.59
N SER A 347 -4.70 -11.74 -3.68
CA SER A 347 -5.84 -12.22 -4.46
C SER A 347 -6.57 -13.33 -3.72
N GLY A 348 -7.76 -13.65 -4.18
CA GLY A 348 -8.52 -14.79 -3.69
C GLY A 348 -9.87 -14.40 -3.09
N ARG A 349 -10.40 -15.32 -2.33
CA ARG A 349 -11.66 -15.18 -1.58
C ARG A 349 -11.34 -14.88 -0.11
N PRO A 350 -12.35 -14.44 0.68
CA PRO A 350 -12.14 -14.24 2.10
C PRO A 350 -11.56 -15.42 2.86
N GLU A 351 -11.83 -16.65 2.37
CA GLU A 351 -11.41 -17.91 3.01
C GLU A 351 -9.99 -18.36 2.58
N VAL A 352 -9.53 -17.92 1.40
CA VAL A 352 -8.23 -18.31 0.84
C VAL A 352 -7.57 -17.05 0.28
N LEU A 353 -6.64 -16.51 1.05
CA LEU A 353 -5.85 -15.35 0.67
C LEU A 353 -4.53 -15.80 0.08
N GLN A 354 -4.24 -15.37 -1.15
CA GLN A 354 -2.93 -15.55 -1.78
C GLN A 354 -2.21 -14.22 -1.87
N ALA A 355 -0.93 -14.25 -1.56
CA ALA A 355 -0.02 -13.13 -1.71
C ALA A 355 0.82 -13.30 -2.97
N HIS A 356 1.01 -12.23 -3.71
CA HIS A 356 1.73 -12.19 -4.97
C HIS A 356 2.88 -11.21 -4.87
N VAL A 357 3.99 -11.54 -5.51
CA VAL A 357 5.16 -10.67 -5.62
C VAL A 357 5.65 -10.68 -7.05
N ALA A 358 5.83 -9.50 -7.62
CA ALA A 358 6.32 -9.34 -8.97
C ALA A 358 7.49 -8.36 -9.03
N ARG A 359 8.41 -8.64 -9.94
CA ARG A 359 9.43 -7.75 -10.43
C ARG A 359 8.97 -7.18 -11.76
N ILE A 360 9.06 -5.87 -11.92
CA ILE A 360 8.62 -5.18 -13.13
C ILE A 360 9.76 -4.31 -13.62
N ASP A 361 10.15 -4.47 -14.89
CA ASP A 361 11.11 -3.60 -15.56
C ASP A 361 10.38 -2.71 -16.55
N VAL A 362 10.59 -1.40 -16.42
CA VAL A 362 10.01 -0.38 -17.29
C VAL A 362 11.14 0.28 -18.08
N ASP A 363 11.23 -0.06 -19.35
CA ASP A 363 12.22 0.53 -20.26
C ASP A 363 11.89 2.00 -20.60
N GLU A 364 12.83 2.69 -21.25
CA GLU A 364 12.57 4.01 -21.82
C GLU A 364 11.57 3.91 -23.00
N GLY A 365 10.80 4.97 -23.22
CA GLY A 365 9.73 4.98 -24.23
C GLY A 365 8.44 4.33 -23.73
N ASP A 366 7.48 4.13 -24.64
CA ASP A 366 6.15 3.59 -24.32
C ASP A 366 6.05 2.07 -24.58
N VAL A 367 7.17 1.37 -24.39
CA VAL A 367 7.21 -0.09 -24.51
C VAL A 367 6.51 -0.69 -23.30
N PRO A 368 5.66 -1.72 -23.48
CA PRO A 368 5.04 -2.41 -22.37
C PRO A 368 6.08 -2.95 -21.37
N PRO A 369 5.86 -2.77 -20.06
CA PRO A 369 6.75 -3.28 -19.03
C PRO A 369 6.86 -4.82 -19.08
N ARG A 370 8.00 -5.32 -18.67
CA ARG A 370 8.21 -6.76 -18.45
C ARG A 370 7.95 -7.07 -16.99
N MET A 371 6.99 -7.93 -16.72
CA MET A 371 6.66 -8.38 -15.38
C MET A 371 7.00 -9.87 -15.24
N VAL A 372 7.69 -10.20 -14.15
CA VAL A 372 7.91 -11.58 -13.71
C VAL A 372 7.37 -11.73 -12.30
N GLU A 373 6.43 -12.65 -12.15
CA GLU A 373 5.82 -13.00 -10.87
C GLU A 373 6.51 -14.23 -10.28
N SER A 374 6.70 -14.24 -8.96
CA SER A 374 7.10 -15.45 -8.25
C SER A 374 5.91 -16.40 -8.10
N GLN A 375 6.18 -17.61 -7.62
CA GLN A 375 5.10 -18.48 -7.17
C GLN A 375 4.33 -17.78 -6.04
N PRO A 376 2.98 -17.69 -6.11
CA PRO A 376 2.16 -17.17 -5.03
C PRO A 376 2.31 -17.95 -3.73
N PHE A 377 2.10 -17.30 -2.60
CA PHE A 377 2.15 -17.94 -1.29
C PHE A 377 0.93 -17.57 -0.43
N GLU A 378 0.65 -18.37 0.57
CA GLU A 378 -0.43 -18.15 1.52
C GLU A 378 0.16 -17.60 2.83
N PRO A 379 -0.14 -16.33 3.21
CA PRO A 379 0.22 -15.82 4.53
C PRO A 379 -0.53 -16.62 5.62
N ASP A 380 0.15 -16.93 6.73
CA ASP A 380 -0.51 -17.59 7.87
C ASP A 380 -1.37 -16.60 8.66
N CYS A 381 -2.45 -16.15 8.02
CA CYS A 381 -3.39 -15.15 8.52
C CYS A 381 -4.75 -15.82 8.79
N TRP A 382 -4.83 -16.60 9.86
CA TRP A 382 -6.06 -17.27 10.23
C TRP A 382 -6.66 -16.66 11.50
N ARG A 383 -7.84 -16.09 11.38
CA ARG A 383 -8.63 -15.57 12.50
C ARG A 383 -9.67 -16.62 12.90
N GLN A 384 -9.73 -16.94 14.19
CA GLN A 384 -10.87 -17.68 14.70
C GLN A 384 -12.13 -16.84 14.51
N SER A 385 -13.07 -17.32 13.71
CA SER A 385 -14.35 -16.64 13.55
C SER A 385 -15.08 -16.60 14.90
N ARG A 386 -15.86 -15.56 15.13
CA ARG A 386 -16.73 -15.46 16.31
C ARG A 386 -17.87 -16.47 16.25
N SER A 387 -18.14 -17.00 15.06
CA SER A 387 -19.11 -18.04 14.74
C SER A 387 -18.50 -19.00 13.73
N PRO A 388 -18.85 -20.32 13.78
CA PRO A 388 -18.42 -21.29 12.76
C PRO A 388 -18.83 -20.91 11.34
N ASP A 389 -19.85 -20.08 11.19
CA ASP A 389 -20.40 -19.63 9.90
C ASP A 389 -19.85 -18.25 9.45
N GLU A 390 -18.98 -17.61 10.26
CA GLU A 390 -18.40 -16.33 9.91
C GLU A 390 -17.17 -16.55 9.03
N PRO A 391 -17.17 -16.06 7.77
CA PRO A 391 -16.04 -16.25 6.88
C PRO A 391 -14.78 -15.59 7.44
N LEU A 392 -13.61 -16.15 7.14
CA LEU A 392 -12.30 -15.57 7.46
C LEU A 392 -12.28 -14.11 6.96
N SER A 393 -12.07 -13.19 7.89
CA SER A 393 -12.06 -11.76 7.58
C SER A 393 -10.77 -11.41 6.86
N ARG A 394 -10.85 -10.67 5.74
CA ARG A 394 -9.71 -10.02 5.05
C ARG A 394 -8.91 -9.12 6.00
N ASP A 395 -9.58 -8.57 7.00
CA ASP A 395 -8.97 -7.72 8.01
C ASP A 395 -7.86 -8.42 8.82
N THR A 396 -7.70 -9.73 8.67
CA THR A 396 -6.64 -10.47 9.37
C THR A 396 -5.27 -10.20 8.77
N ALA A 397 -5.15 -10.12 7.45
CA ALA A 397 -3.88 -9.80 6.78
C ALA A 397 -3.55 -8.30 6.84
N GLY A 398 -4.55 -7.44 7.03
CA GLY A 398 -4.42 -6.01 6.89
C GLY A 398 -4.51 -5.57 5.43
N GLU A 399 -4.16 -4.30 5.19
CA GLU A 399 -4.31 -3.66 3.87
C GLU A 399 -2.98 -3.50 3.14
N TYR A 400 -1.88 -3.99 3.71
CA TYR A 400 -0.53 -3.81 3.16
C TYR A 400 0.24 -5.12 3.13
N LEU A 401 0.96 -5.33 2.01
CA LEU A 401 1.95 -6.39 1.86
C LEU A 401 3.26 -5.72 1.40
N PRO A 402 4.04 -5.14 2.32
CA PRO A 402 5.20 -4.34 1.94
C PRO A 402 6.30 -5.21 1.36
N VAL A 403 6.95 -4.66 0.33
CA VAL A 403 8.12 -5.22 -0.31
C VAL A 403 9.24 -4.19 -0.29
N CYS A 404 10.48 -4.61 -0.10
CA CYS A 404 11.64 -3.77 -0.28
C CYS A 404 12.71 -4.46 -1.12
N PHE A 405 13.50 -3.67 -1.84
CA PHE A 405 14.73 -4.12 -2.47
C PHE A 405 15.82 -4.25 -1.41
N LEU A 406 16.47 -5.41 -1.37
CA LEU A 406 17.61 -5.61 -0.48
C LEU A 406 18.90 -5.06 -1.11
N ARG A 407 19.74 -4.41 -0.32
CA ARG A 407 21.03 -3.84 -0.76
C ARG A 407 21.97 -4.88 -1.35
N ARG A 408 21.92 -6.12 -0.87
CA ARG A 408 22.73 -7.24 -1.39
C ARG A 408 22.08 -7.97 -2.57
N GLY A 409 20.99 -7.43 -3.09
CA GLY A 409 20.21 -8.01 -4.18
C GLY A 409 19.03 -8.85 -3.69
N GLY A 410 18.04 -9.02 -4.57
CA GLY A 410 16.78 -9.66 -4.27
C GLY A 410 15.77 -8.75 -3.58
N LEU A 411 14.65 -9.34 -3.18
CA LEU A 411 13.54 -8.68 -2.52
C LEU A 411 13.28 -9.28 -1.15
N ALA A 412 12.73 -8.48 -0.26
CA ALA A 412 12.13 -8.94 0.98
C ALA A 412 10.67 -8.49 1.06
N VAL A 413 9.80 -9.39 1.46
CA VAL A 413 8.37 -9.14 1.72
C VAL A 413 8.09 -9.56 3.15
N VAL A 414 7.29 -8.79 3.86
CA VAL A 414 6.84 -9.15 5.19
C VAL A 414 5.33 -9.30 5.18
N SER A 415 4.86 -10.44 5.64
CA SER A 415 3.45 -10.70 5.85
C SER A 415 3.14 -10.87 7.34
N PRO A 416 1.95 -10.48 7.80
CA PRO A 416 1.54 -10.80 9.15
C PRO A 416 1.46 -12.33 9.33
N LEU A 417 1.76 -12.78 10.54
CA LEU A 417 1.51 -14.13 11.01
C LEU A 417 0.51 -14.00 12.16
N ILE A 418 -0.75 -14.31 11.87
CA ILE A 418 -1.86 -14.13 12.83
C ILE A 418 -2.75 -15.37 12.79
N ASN A 419 -2.34 -16.39 13.50
CA ASN A 419 -3.06 -17.65 13.58
C ASN A 419 -3.67 -17.87 14.97
N TRP A 420 -4.91 -17.44 15.15
CA TRP A 420 -5.64 -17.59 16.41
C TRP A 420 -5.95 -19.04 16.77
N ARG A 421 -6.02 -19.91 15.77
CA ARG A 421 -6.28 -21.33 16.00
C ARG A 421 -5.11 -22.01 16.67
N GLU A 422 -3.89 -21.72 16.18
CA GLU A 422 -2.64 -22.28 16.67
C GLU A 422 -1.94 -21.39 17.69
N LYS A 423 -2.50 -20.20 17.95
CA LYS A 423 -1.94 -19.16 18.82
C LYS A 423 -0.52 -18.76 18.39
N ARG A 424 -0.30 -18.66 17.08
CA ARG A 424 0.93 -18.19 16.50
C ARG A 424 0.74 -16.75 16.06
N PHE A 425 1.58 -15.85 16.58
CA PHE A 425 1.51 -14.42 16.30
C PHE A 425 2.90 -13.91 15.99
N GLY A 426 2.98 -12.91 15.14
CA GLY A 426 4.22 -12.29 14.70
C GLY A 426 4.15 -11.88 13.25
N PHE A 427 5.23 -12.11 12.54
CA PHE A 427 5.31 -11.90 11.10
C PHE A 427 6.19 -12.95 10.44
N SER A 428 6.03 -13.09 9.12
CA SER A 428 6.86 -13.95 8.28
C SER A 428 7.66 -13.09 7.30
N LEU A 429 8.97 -13.27 7.26
CA LEU A 429 9.85 -12.67 6.26
C LEU A 429 10.02 -13.65 5.09
N TRP A 430 9.64 -13.20 3.90
CA TRP A 430 9.82 -13.89 2.64
C TRP A 430 10.93 -13.23 1.84
N LYS A 431 11.92 -14.00 1.39
CA LYS A 431 12.99 -13.54 0.53
C LYS A 431 12.83 -14.07 -0.87
N LEU A 432 13.13 -13.22 -1.84
CA LEU A 432 13.10 -13.59 -3.24
C LEU A 432 14.46 -13.33 -3.86
N GLU A 433 14.99 -14.38 -4.49
CA GLU A 433 16.23 -14.31 -5.24
C GLU A 433 15.93 -13.94 -6.69
N GLU A 434 16.63 -12.92 -7.17
CA GLU A 434 16.67 -12.56 -8.58
C GLU A 434 17.83 -13.29 -9.25
N ARG A 435 17.58 -14.12 -10.26
CA ARG A 435 18.62 -14.75 -11.07
C ARG A 435 18.51 -14.24 -12.49
N ARG A 436 19.59 -13.69 -13.00
CA ARG A 436 19.70 -13.38 -14.42
C ARG A 436 19.91 -14.70 -15.19
N GLY A 437 19.11 -14.86 -16.29
CA GLY A 437 19.24 -15.99 -17.21
C GLY A 437 20.52 -15.90 -18.06
#